data_6f3e791f1a39b02f9456b7c61544c2b7
#
_entry.id   6f3e791f1a39b02f9456b7c61544c2b7
#
_cell.length_a   1.000
_cell.length_b   1.000
_cell.length_c   1.000
_cell.angle_alpha   90.00
_cell.angle_beta   90.00
_cell.angle_gamma   90.00
#
_symmetry.space_group_name_H-M   'P 1'
#
loop_
_entity.id
_entity.type
_entity.pdbx_description
1 polymer ?
#
loop_
_entity_poly.entity_id
_entity_poly.type
_entity_poly.pdbx_seq_one_letter_code
_entity_poly.pdbx_strand_id
1 'polypeptide(L)'
;MLDRIIKNSPDNDAAWYYKGLCGIKLKNASVAEEGLKKAVSLDSVNYWYRYMLAGLYGMTGRNDLTISMYESLLKDFPKRGELYYNLANLYINQKQMDQALKTIDDIETQFGKSDATVMTKFDILRHQKRDEEAFRALEEYNSEYSSPQVLTLLGDYQMSMYNDSTALTYYEEALSIDKDYAPALLGTAEAYRLTRKYPQYFEVMYGLMRDRNVRASAKSDYLQAVVRQADPRFVRSFGPQFDSTMNIALEVHPSDTALLQTAGLYYFATGRTQKAESIYKNMMLQNPKSASAAAGYIQMLLTAQDWKQAVEVSDSVSAKFPAIPDFIEYSNIGRYNLKDYNGIISNCEKMLKVAPGDSAVALSAWSTMGDMHHQLGEQEKAYKAYDNALKVNPDYAPVLNNYAYFLSVQGKKLKKAYQMSKKTVEAEPDNATYLDTFGWILYLQGKALEAKPFFKHAMLYGGKESATMLEHYATVLDALGEKDLAKVYRQQAKTKAAEGKE
;
A
#
# COMPACT_ATOMS: atom_id res chain seq x y z
N MET A 1 20.66 27.98 37.55
CA MET A 1 21.78 28.91 37.32
C MET A 1 21.31 30.13 36.53
N LEU A 2 20.71 30.01 35.36
CA LEU A 2 20.29 31.14 34.55
C LEU A 2 19.26 32.04 35.24
N ASP A 3 18.26 31.52 35.94
CA ASP A 3 17.27 32.31 36.66
C ASP A 3 17.88 33.17 37.77
N ARG A 4 19.00 32.70 38.40
CA ARG A 4 19.74 33.47 39.38
C ARG A 4 20.52 34.64 38.74
N ILE A 5 21.09 34.40 37.55
CA ILE A 5 21.76 35.46 36.75
C ILE A 5 20.75 36.52 36.36
N ILE A 6 19.61 36.09 35.78
CA ILE A 6 18.53 36.99 35.35
C ILE A 6 17.96 37.79 36.52
N LYS A 7 17.83 37.18 37.68
CA LYS A 7 17.34 37.89 38.89
C LYS A 7 18.32 39.00 39.33
N ASN A 8 19.63 38.76 39.21
CA ASN A 8 20.65 39.74 39.61
C ASN A 8 20.94 40.74 38.49
N SER A 9 20.74 40.42 37.25
CA SER A 9 20.95 41.26 36.04
C SER A 9 19.86 41.02 35.02
N PRO A 10 18.67 41.64 35.19
CA PRO A 10 17.51 41.46 34.31
C PRO A 10 17.78 41.88 32.85
N ASP A 11 18.78 42.71 32.63
CA ASP A 11 19.16 43.25 31.31
C ASP A 11 20.22 42.38 30.62
N ASN A 12 20.59 41.22 31.20
CA ASN A 12 21.54 40.31 30.57
C ASN A 12 20.81 39.52 29.45
N ASP A 13 20.92 40.03 28.24
CA ASP A 13 20.30 39.50 27.01
C ASP A 13 20.76 38.06 26.72
N ALA A 14 22.08 37.75 26.92
CA ALA A 14 22.65 36.43 26.73
C ALA A 14 22.03 35.42 27.71
N ALA A 15 21.82 35.78 28.98
CA ALA A 15 21.20 34.90 29.95
C ALA A 15 19.76 34.54 29.57
N TRP A 16 18.98 35.46 29.05
CA TRP A 16 17.67 35.25 28.52
C TRP A 16 17.69 34.35 27.28
N TYR A 17 18.64 34.59 26.36
CA TYR A 17 18.82 33.75 25.18
C TYR A 17 19.10 32.30 25.54
N TYR A 18 20.06 32.05 26.45
CA TYR A 18 20.35 30.70 26.90
C TYR A 18 19.20 30.06 27.70
N LYS A 19 18.40 30.83 28.44
CA LYS A 19 17.14 30.35 29.03
C LYS A 19 16.18 29.85 27.94
N GLY A 20 16.05 30.61 26.87
CA GLY A 20 15.26 30.24 25.71
C GLY A 20 15.73 28.93 25.06
N LEU A 21 17.04 28.80 24.83
CA LEU A 21 17.64 27.56 24.28
C LEU A 21 17.42 26.34 25.18
N CYS A 22 17.55 26.52 26.51
CA CYS A 22 17.21 25.47 27.47
C CYS A 22 15.74 25.06 27.37
N GLY A 23 14.83 26.02 27.20
CA GLY A 23 13.41 25.77 26.98
C GLY A 23 13.14 24.91 25.73
N ILE A 24 13.81 25.22 24.61
CA ILE A 24 13.76 24.41 23.38
C ILE A 24 14.22 22.98 23.66
N LYS A 25 15.40 22.82 24.27
CA LYS A 25 15.99 21.50 24.56
C LYS A 25 15.12 20.65 25.48
N LEU A 26 14.44 21.30 26.44
CA LEU A 26 13.52 20.67 27.40
C LEU A 26 12.08 20.51 26.83
N LYS A 27 11.85 20.88 25.59
CA LYS A 27 10.52 20.89 24.93
C LYS A 27 9.47 21.72 25.69
N ASN A 28 9.90 22.76 26.39
CA ASN A 28 9.04 23.70 27.10
C ASN A 28 8.90 24.99 26.29
N ALA A 29 7.89 25.04 25.43
CA ALA A 29 7.65 26.15 24.49
C ALA A 29 7.44 27.50 25.21
N SER A 30 6.82 27.51 26.38
CA SER A 30 6.57 28.75 27.14
C SER A 30 7.86 29.37 27.65
N VAL A 31 8.75 28.56 28.26
CA VAL A 31 10.05 29.03 28.75
C VAL A 31 10.94 29.45 27.59
N ALA A 32 10.89 28.70 26.47
CA ALA A 32 11.64 29.03 25.26
C ALA A 32 11.22 30.39 24.70
N GLU A 33 9.93 30.64 24.59
CA GLU A 33 9.39 31.88 24.04
C GLU A 33 9.65 33.08 24.93
N GLU A 34 9.42 32.94 26.24
CA GLU A 34 9.74 33.99 27.22
C GLU A 34 11.21 34.40 27.11
N GLY A 35 12.12 33.42 27.14
CA GLY A 35 13.56 33.69 27.07
C GLY A 35 13.98 34.36 25.77
N LEU A 36 13.56 33.82 24.62
CA LEU A 36 13.94 34.37 23.31
C LEU A 36 13.31 35.75 23.03
N LYS A 37 12.04 35.97 23.38
CA LYS A 37 11.39 37.26 23.25
C LYS A 37 12.10 38.35 24.09
N LYS A 38 12.47 37.99 25.32
CA LYS A 38 13.18 38.93 26.21
C LYS A 38 14.56 39.23 25.67
N ALA A 39 15.32 38.24 25.19
CA ALA A 39 16.62 38.47 24.54
C ALA A 39 16.49 39.40 23.33
N VAL A 40 15.53 39.15 22.44
CA VAL A 40 15.26 40.06 21.28
C VAL A 40 14.84 41.48 21.72
N SER A 41 14.09 41.60 22.83
CA SER A 41 13.70 42.92 23.34
C SER A 41 14.86 43.71 23.91
N LEU A 42 15.91 43.06 24.41
CA LEU A 42 17.11 43.68 24.96
C LEU A 42 18.15 43.99 23.89
N ASP A 43 18.27 43.14 22.89
CA ASP A 43 19.11 43.33 21.72
C ASP A 43 18.35 42.94 20.44
N SER A 44 17.64 43.91 19.88
CA SER A 44 16.76 43.71 18.72
C SER A 44 17.48 43.53 17.39
N VAL A 45 18.76 43.87 17.34
CA VAL A 45 19.59 43.74 16.12
C VAL A 45 20.38 42.45 16.08
N ASN A 46 20.38 41.67 17.14
CA ASN A 46 21.11 40.44 17.23
C ASN A 46 20.49 39.36 16.32
N TYR A 47 21.29 38.94 15.34
CA TYR A 47 20.88 37.93 14.38
C TYR A 47 20.41 36.63 15.05
N TRP A 48 21.22 36.09 15.97
CA TRP A 48 20.96 34.76 16.55
C TRP A 48 19.70 34.74 17.44
N TYR A 49 19.41 35.81 18.15
CA TYR A 49 18.22 35.88 18.99
C TYR A 49 16.95 35.89 18.16
N ARG A 50 16.94 36.66 17.09
CA ARG A 50 15.82 36.74 16.14
C ARG A 50 15.66 35.44 15.36
N TYR A 51 16.78 34.86 14.88
CA TYR A 51 16.79 33.59 14.14
C TYR A 51 16.24 32.44 14.98
N MET A 52 16.68 32.30 16.22
CA MET A 52 16.18 31.26 17.12
C MET A 52 14.71 31.48 17.51
N LEU A 53 14.26 32.71 17.66
CA LEU A 53 12.83 33.00 17.89
C LEU A 53 11.97 32.66 16.68
N ALA A 54 12.45 32.96 15.47
CA ALA A 54 11.78 32.55 14.23
C ALA A 54 11.68 31.01 14.14
N GLY A 55 12.78 30.30 14.44
CA GLY A 55 12.79 28.83 14.49
C GLY A 55 11.79 28.27 15.50
N LEU A 56 11.68 28.87 16.69
CA LEU A 56 10.69 28.46 17.70
C LEU A 56 9.25 28.66 17.19
N TYR A 57 8.97 29.76 16.49
CA TYR A 57 7.65 29.99 15.89
C TYR A 57 7.32 28.91 14.84
N GLY A 58 8.29 28.56 13.98
CA GLY A 58 8.14 27.45 13.02
C GLY A 58 7.87 26.10 13.70
N MET A 59 8.66 25.77 14.72
CA MET A 59 8.47 24.53 15.50
C MET A 59 7.10 24.45 16.21
N THR A 60 6.49 25.58 16.52
CA THR A 60 5.17 25.67 17.18
C THR A 60 4.02 25.95 16.21
N GLY A 61 4.26 25.87 14.88
CA GLY A 61 3.24 26.02 13.84
C GLY A 61 2.77 27.46 13.59
N ARG A 62 3.45 28.44 14.16
CA ARG A 62 3.13 29.88 13.99
C ARG A 62 3.82 30.45 12.74
N ASN A 63 3.45 29.90 11.60
CA ASN A 63 4.14 30.14 10.33
C ASN A 63 4.16 31.61 9.90
N ASP A 64 3.06 32.34 10.11
CA ASP A 64 3.00 33.78 9.77
C ASP A 64 4.04 34.62 10.54
N LEU A 65 4.25 34.30 11.83
CA LEU A 65 5.28 34.96 12.63
C LEU A 65 6.69 34.55 12.17
N THR A 66 6.87 33.30 11.76
CA THR A 66 8.13 32.80 11.22
C THR A 66 8.48 33.53 9.92
N ILE A 67 7.54 33.65 8.99
CA ILE A 67 7.69 34.35 7.72
C ILE A 67 8.08 35.82 8.00
N SER A 68 7.28 36.54 8.78
CA SER A 68 7.53 37.93 9.12
C SER A 68 8.91 38.17 9.74
N MET A 69 9.35 37.22 10.61
CA MET A 69 10.67 37.29 11.23
C MET A 69 11.81 37.04 10.24
N TYR A 70 11.69 36.06 9.35
CA TYR A 70 12.69 35.81 8.30
C TYR A 70 12.75 36.92 7.29
N GLU A 71 11.62 37.48 6.85
CA GLU A 71 11.59 38.67 5.97
C GLU A 71 12.26 39.89 6.62
N SER A 72 12.04 40.10 7.94
CA SER A 72 12.70 41.14 8.69
C SER A 72 14.21 40.90 8.83
N LEU A 73 14.62 39.63 9.06
CA LEU A 73 16.04 39.26 9.12
C LEU A 73 16.73 39.49 7.78
N LEU A 74 16.06 39.17 6.64
CA LEU A 74 16.63 39.33 5.30
C LEU A 74 16.89 40.80 4.95
N LYS A 75 16.07 41.76 5.47
CA LYS A 75 16.31 43.18 5.29
C LYS A 75 17.63 43.63 5.96
N ASP A 76 17.92 43.07 7.15
CA ASP A 76 19.09 43.46 7.91
C ASP A 76 20.34 42.61 7.54
N PHE A 77 20.12 41.40 7.07
CA PHE A 77 21.18 40.41 6.78
C PHE A 77 21.01 39.77 5.39
N PRO A 78 21.01 40.53 4.29
CA PRO A 78 20.68 40.04 2.93
C PRO A 78 21.68 39.03 2.36
N LYS A 79 22.85 38.90 2.95
CA LYS A 79 23.89 37.90 2.53
C LYS A 79 23.80 36.56 3.23
N ARG A 80 22.76 36.33 4.00
CA ARG A 80 22.53 35.08 4.72
C ARG A 80 21.68 34.12 3.89
N GLY A 81 22.30 33.28 3.07
CA GLY A 81 21.62 32.34 2.17
C GLY A 81 20.64 31.41 2.88
N GLU A 82 20.98 30.97 4.13
CA GLU A 82 20.11 30.10 4.92
C GLU A 82 18.72 30.68 5.19
N LEU A 83 18.59 32.01 5.25
CA LEU A 83 17.30 32.66 5.49
C LEU A 83 16.38 32.53 4.27
N TYR A 84 16.92 32.71 3.07
CA TYR A 84 16.17 32.56 1.83
C TYR A 84 15.69 31.13 1.65
N TYR A 85 16.56 30.14 1.86
CA TYR A 85 16.16 28.74 1.75
C TYR A 85 15.08 28.34 2.77
N ASN A 86 15.21 28.82 4.02
CA ASN A 86 14.20 28.57 5.04
C ASN A 86 12.87 29.23 4.68
N LEU A 87 12.91 30.45 4.15
CA LEU A 87 11.72 31.20 3.74
C LEU A 87 11.04 30.54 2.52
N ALA A 88 11.82 30.15 1.50
CA ALA A 88 11.30 29.45 0.33
C ALA A 88 10.61 28.14 0.72
N ASN A 89 11.25 27.32 1.55
CA ASN A 89 10.67 26.08 2.07
C ASN A 89 9.37 26.33 2.86
N LEU A 90 9.33 27.39 3.65
CA LEU A 90 8.15 27.74 4.43
C LEU A 90 6.99 28.16 3.52
N TYR A 91 7.24 28.95 2.48
CA TYR A 91 6.25 29.31 1.47
C TYR A 91 5.73 28.07 0.70
N ILE A 92 6.62 27.15 0.32
CA ILE A 92 6.23 25.90 -0.33
C ILE A 92 5.29 25.09 0.59
N ASN A 93 5.66 24.92 1.87
CA ASN A 93 4.86 24.20 2.85
C ASN A 93 3.49 24.85 3.10
N GLN A 94 3.42 26.18 3.00
CA GLN A 94 2.18 26.96 3.12
C GLN A 94 1.40 27.07 1.80
N LYS A 95 1.87 26.41 0.73
CA LYS A 95 1.28 26.47 -0.63
C LYS A 95 1.26 27.88 -1.22
N GLN A 96 2.15 28.75 -0.77
CA GLN A 96 2.34 30.13 -1.26
C GLN A 96 3.39 30.11 -2.38
N MET A 97 3.05 29.48 -3.50
CA MET A 97 4.02 29.12 -4.56
C MET A 97 4.63 30.35 -5.25
N ASP A 98 3.87 31.44 -5.42
CA ASP A 98 4.40 32.66 -6.06
C ASP A 98 5.44 33.37 -5.18
N GLN A 99 5.23 33.38 -3.86
CA GLN A 99 6.23 33.87 -2.90
C GLN A 99 7.46 32.98 -2.87
N ALA A 100 7.27 31.65 -2.95
CA ALA A 100 8.38 30.72 -3.04
C ALA A 100 9.23 30.96 -4.30
N LEU A 101 8.59 31.09 -5.48
CA LEU A 101 9.29 31.42 -6.74
C LEU A 101 10.07 32.72 -6.64
N LYS A 102 9.44 33.78 -6.13
CA LYS A 102 10.13 35.07 -5.91
C LYS A 102 11.35 34.91 -5.00
N THR A 103 11.22 34.13 -3.93
CA THR A 103 12.35 33.89 -3.01
C THR A 103 13.48 33.13 -3.68
N ILE A 104 13.15 32.17 -4.57
CA ILE A 104 14.17 31.46 -5.39
C ILE A 104 14.85 32.44 -6.38
N ASP A 105 14.10 33.32 -7.02
CA ASP A 105 14.67 34.36 -7.91
C ASP A 105 15.60 35.32 -7.14
N ASP A 106 15.26 35.64 -5.89
CA ASP A 106 16.13 36.42 -5.01
C ASP A 106 17.42 35.65 -4.65
N ILE A 107 17.34 34.35 -4.42
CA ILE A 107 18.53 33.47 -4.22
C ILE A 107 19.42 33.54 -5.46
N GLU A 108 18.85 33.32 -6.64
CA GLU A 108 19.62 33.31 -7.90
C GLU A 108 20.28 34.69 -8.17
N THR A 109 19.60 35.76 -7.83
CA THR A 109 20.14 37.11 -7.95
C THR A 109 21.30 37.38 -6.99
N GLN A 110 21.22 36.91 -5.74
CA GLN A 110 22.21 37.20 -4.70
C GLN A 110 23.42 36.24 -4.72
N PHE A 111 23.20 34.98 -5.06
CA PHE A 111 24.18 33.93 -4.90
C PHE A 111 24.50 33.17 -6.20
N GLY A 112 23.81 33.48 -7.30
CA GLY A 112 23.90 32.76 -8.56
C GLY A 112 22.95 31.60 -8.67
N LYS A 113 22.74 31.15 -9.90
CA LYS A 113 21.95 29.96 -10.21
C LYS A 113 22.67 28.68 -9.76
N SER A 114 21.92 27.68 -9.35
CA SER A 114 22.44 26.34 -8.98
C SER A 114 21.42 25.25 -9.36
N ASP A 115 21.88 23.99 -9.44
CA ASP A 115 20.99 22.85 -9.65
C ASP A 115 19.82 22.85 -8.65
N ALA A 116 20.10 23.15 -7.37
CA ALA A 116 19.09 23.16 -6.33
C ALA A 116 18.02 24.24 -6.57
N THR A 117 18.42 25.44 -7.01
CA THR A 117 17.45 26.53 -7.26
C THR A 117 16.61 26.27 -8.49
N VAL A 118 17.22 25.84 -9.60
CA VAL A 118 16.48 25.58 -10.84
C VAL A 118 15.55 24.37 -10.72
N MET A 119 15.99 23.32 -10.03
CA MET A 119 15.14 22.13 -9.78
C MET A 119 13.95 22.49 -8.87
N THR A 120 14.17 23.29 -7.81
CA THR A 120 13.07 23.77 -6.96
C THR A 120 12.08 24.62 -7.74
N LYS A 121 12.58 25.51 -8.59
CA LYS A 121 11.76 26.35 -9.48
C LYS A 121 10.93 25.50 -10.45
N PHE A 122 11.57 24.49 -11.06
CA PHE A 122 10.92 23.52 -11.93
C PHE A 122 9.78 22.79 -11.20
N ASP A 123 10.02 22.27 -9.99
CA ASP A 123 9.03 21.55 -9.21
C ASP A 123 7.83 22.44 -8.84
N ILE A 124 8.09 23.69 -8.43
CA ILE A 124 7.02 24.64 -8.10
C ILE A 124 6.17 24.95 -9.34
N LEU A 125 6.79 25.24 -10.48
CA LEU A 125 6.09 25.55 -11.72
C LEU A 125 5.26 24.36 -12.23
N ARG A 126 5.81 23.13 -12.15
CA ARG A 126 5.08 21.90 -12.45
C ARG A 126 3.86 21.72 -11.53
N HIS A 127 4.02 21.97 -10.24
CA HIS A 127 2.90 21.95 -9.28
C HIS A 127 1.79 22.95 -9.64
N GLN A 128 2.15 24.10 -10.21
CA GLN A 128 1.21 25.09 -10.69
C GLN A 128 0.67 24.79 -12.11
N LYS A 129 1.07 23.65 -12.74
CA LYS A 129 0.73 23.29 -14.13
C LYS A 129 1.25 24.30 -15.18
N ARG A 130 2.35 24.96 -14.87
CA ARG A 130 3.08 25.91 -15.75
C ARG A 130 4.24 25.17 -16.42
N ASP A 131 3.92 24.07 -17.12
CA ASP A 131 4.92 23.14 -17.63
C ASP A 131 5.90 23.75 -18.65
N GLU A 132 5.42 24.66 -19.51
CA GLU A 132 6.29 25.34 -20.48
C GLU A 132 7.32 26.28 -19.81
N GLU A 133 6.92 26.96 -18.74
CA GLU A 133 7.81 27.83 -17.98
C GLU A 133 8.81 26.99 -17.17
N ALA A 134 8.36 25.85 -16.62
CA ALA A 134 9.23 24.92 -15.92
C ALA A 134 10.34 24.38 -16.86
N PHE A 135 9.95 23.98 -18.06
CA PHE A 135 10.90 23.48 -19.06
C PHE A 135 11.89 24.59 -19.51
N ARG A 136 11.39 25.80 -19.80
CA ARG A 136 12.23 26.92 -20.16
C ARG A 136 13.27 27.26 -19.10
N ALA A 137 12.89 27.22 -17.82
CA ALA A 137 13.83 27.47 -16.71
C ALA A 137 14.99 26.46 -16.70
N LEU A 138 14.70 25.17 -17.01
CA LEU A 138 15.74 24.15 -17.17
C LEU A 138 16.63 24.41 -18.39
N GLU A 139 16.05 24.79 -19.54
CA GLU A 139 16.82 25.08 -20.77
C GLU A 139 17.73 26.28 -20.59
N GLU A 140 17.22 27.37 -19.99
CA GLU A 140 18.02 28.57 -19.69
C GLU A 140 19.19 28.22 -18.76
N TYR A 141 18.95 27.40 -17.72
CA TYR A 141 20.03 26.95 -16.86
C TYR A 141 21.05 26.10 -17.63
N ASN A 142 20.58 25.10 -18.41
CA ASN A 142 21.44 24.20 -19.15
C ASN A 142 22.29 24.94 -20.22
N SER A 143 21.84 26.07 -20.73
CA SER A 143 22.62 26.87 -21.68
C SER A 143 23.86 27.50 -21.07
N GLU A 144 23.87 27.70 -19.74
CA GLU A 144 24.97 28.31 -18.98
C GLU A 144 25.77 27.27 -18.17
N TYR A 145 25.07 26.26 -17.64
CA TYR A 145 25.60 25.27 -16.72
C TYR A 145 25.13 23.86 -17.12
N SER A 146 26.05 22.97 -17.45
CA SER A 146 25.69 21.59 -17.77
C SER A 146 25.67 20.74 -16.50
N SER A 147 24.51 20.13 -16.19
CA SER A 147 24.31 19.28 -15.02
C SER A 147 23.61 17.99 -15.42
N PRO A 148 24.09 16.80 -15.01
CA PRO A 148 23.42 15.54 -15.28
C PRO A 148 21.97 15.51 -14.77
N GLN A 149 21.71 16.16 -13.62
CA GLN A 149 20.40 16.27 -13.01
C GLN A 149 19.43 17.03 -13.92
N VAL A 150 19.83 18.22 -14.36
CA VAL A 150 19.01 19.10 -15.20
C VAL A 150 18.78 18.49 -16.57
N LEU A 151 19.84 17.96 -17.19
CA LEU A 151 19.74 17.26 -18.47
C LEU A 151 18.79 16.05 -18.40
N THR A 152 18.83 15.31 -17.31
CA THR A 152 17.88 14.20 -17.12
C THR A 152 16.44 14.68 -17.02
N LEU A 153 16.17 15.76 -16.29
CA LEU A 153 14.82 16.35 -16.21
C LEU A 153 14.33 16.88 -17.56
N LEU A 154 15.23 17.47 -18.39
CA LEU A 154 14.91 17.85 -19.76
C LEU A 154 14.54 16.63 -20.61
N GLY A 155 15.31 15.52 -20.48
CA GLY A 155 15.01 14.26 -21.10
C GLY A 155 13.66 13.69 -20.68
N ASP A 156 13.37 13.65 -19.37
CA ASP A 156 12.10 13.17 -18.81
C ASP A 156 10.90 13.98 -19.30
N TYR A 157 11.08 15.31 -19.42
CA TYR A 157 10.06 16.18 -20.01
C TYR A 157 9.79 15.82 -21.48
N GLN A 158 10.85 15.64 -22.28
CA GLN A 158 10.72 15.23 -23.70
C GLN A 158 10.06 13.85 -23.83
N MET A 159 10.38 12.91 -22.94
CA MET A 159 9.70 11.61 -22.89
C MET A 159 8.19 11.77 -22.61
N SER A 160 7.82 12.66 -21.72
CA SER A 160 6.40 12.95 -21.42
C SER A 160 5.64 13.55 -22.62
N MET A 161 6.37 14.19 -23.55
CA MET A 161 5.85 14.76 -24.79
C MET A 161 5.97 13.81 -25.99
N TYR A 162 6.38 12.55 -25.76
CA TYR A 162 6.62 11.51 -26.79
C TYR A 162 7.73 11.88 -27.79
N ASN A 163 8.69 12.73 -27.39
CA ASN A 163 9.84 13.14 -28.19
C ASN A 163 11.08 12.29 -27.85
N ASP A 164 10.95 10.97 -28.01
CA ASP A 164 11.95 9.98 -27.56
C ASP A 164 13.37 10.25 -28.07
N SER A 165 13.51 10.71 -29.32
CA SER A 165 14.83 11.01 -29.90
C SER A 165 15.52 12.19 -29.23
N THR A 166 14.79 13.26 -28.93
CA THR A 166 15.31 14.43 -28.21
C THR A 166 15.62 14.08 -26.75
N ALA A 167 14.78 13.24 -26.13
CA ALA A 167 15.02 12.74 -24.78
C ALA A 167 16.34 11.96 -24.71
N LEU A 168 16.61 11.06 -25.67
CA LEU A 168 17.86 10.32 -25.75
C LEU A 168 19.08 11.25 -25.84
N THR A 169 19.00 12.32 -26.63
CA THR A 169 20.10 13.31 -26.72
C THR A 169 20.42 13.91 -25.36
N TYR A 170 19.41 14.35 -24.60
CA TYR A 170 19.61 14.89 -23.25
C TYR A 170 20.19 13.85 -22.28
N TYR A 171 19.73 12.60 -22.33
CA TYR A 171 20.28 11.55 -21.48
C TYR A 171 21.73 11.22 -21.86
N GLU A 172 22.06 11.16 -23.16
CA GLU A 172 23.43 10.96 -23.65
C GLU A 172 24.37 12.10 -23.21
N GLU A 173 23.90 13.35 -23.26
CA GLU A 173 24.63 14.50 -22.70
C GLU A 173 24.85 14.36 -21.20
N ALA A 174 23.82 13.98 -20.43
CA ALA A 174 23.94 13.73 -18.99
C ALA A 174 24.99 12.65 -18.69
N LEU A 175 24.96 11.55 -19.45
CA LEU A 175 25.90 10.44 -19.31
C LEU A 175 27.31 10.77 -19.79
N SER A 176 27.47 11.77 -20.66
CA SER A 176 28.81 12.29 -21.03
C SER A 176 29.51 13.01 -19.89
N ILE A 177 28.72 13.60 -18.95
CA ILE A 177 29.23 14.28 -17.76
C ILE A 177 29.46 13.27 -16.62
N ASP A 178 28.47 12.42 -16.37
CA ASP A 178 28.52 11.34 -15.37
C ASP A 178 27.97 10.05 -16.01
N LYS A 179 28.88 9.19 -16.47
CA LYS A 179 28.55 7.93 -17.18
C LYS A 179 27.75 6.94 -16.33
N ASP A 180 27.84 7.06 -14.99
CA ASP A 180 27.21 6.16 -14.05
C ASP A 180 25.97 6.82 -13.38
N TYR A 181 25.49 7.95 -13.90
CA TYR A 181 24.34 8.66 -13.39
C TYR A 181 23.04 7.84 -13.58
N ALA A 182 22.63 7.17 -12.53
CA ALA A 182 21.53 6.20 -12.57
C ALA A 182 20.20 6.74 -13.14
N PRO A 183 19.76 7.98 -12.82
CA PRO A 183 18.52 8.50 -13.42
C PRO A 183 18.59 8.61 -14.94
N ALA A 184 19.71 9.08 -15.51
CA ALA A 184 19.89 9.16 -16.97
C ALA A 184 19.97 7.78 -17.61
N LEU A 185 20.62 6.80 -16.97
CA LEU A 185 20.66 5.41 -17.45
C LEU A 185 19.24 4.81 -17.47
N LEU A 186 18.41 5.07 -16.46
CA LEU A 186 17.02 4.63 -16.41
C LEU A 186 16.17 5.30 -17.49
N GLY A 187 16.32 6.61 -17.69
CA GLY A 187 15.65 7.34 -18.77
C GLY A 187 16.04 6.80 -20.16
N THR A 188 17.33 6.55 -20.38
CA THR A 188 17.85 5.93 -21.63
C THR A 188 17.26 4.54 -21.85
N ALA A 189 17.22 3.70 -20.81
CA ALA A 189 16.64 2.38 -20.91
C ALA A 189 15.16 2.45 -21.27
N GLU A 190 14.41 3.34 -20.64
CA GLU A 190 12.99 3.51 -20.91
C GLU A 190 12.72 4.03 -22.34
N ALA A 191 13.52 4.99 -22.82
CA ALA A 191 13.44 5.48 -24.18
C ALA A 191 13.72 4.37 -25.19
N TYR A 192 14.73 3.52 -24.96
CA TYR A 192 14.99 2.35 -25.81
C TYR A 192 13.86 1.33 -25.75
N ARG A 193 13.25 1.11 -24.59
CA ARG A 193 12.13 0.19 -24.45
C ARG A 193 10.90 0.65 -25.24
N LEU A 194 10.55 1.93 -25.13
CA LEU A 194 9.39 2.54 -25.82
C LEU A 194 9.60 2.59 -27.33
N THR A 195 10.82 2.88 -27.78
CA THR A 195 11.19 2.88 -29.20
C THR A 195 11.50 1.49 -29.77
N ARG A 196 11.29 0.42 -28.97
CA ARG A 196 11.53 -0.99 -29.34
C ARG A 196 12.96 -1.32 -29.72
N LYS A 197 13.92 -0.55 -29.26
CA LYS A 197 15.35 -0.83 -29.41
C LYS A 197 15.81 -1.77 -28.30
N TYR A 198 15.26 -2.97 -28.28
CA TYR A 198 15.43 -3.93 -27.19
C TYR A 198 16.88 -4.38 -26.93
N PRO A 199 17.75 -4.59 -27.96
CA PRO A 199 19.14 -4.90 -27.67
C PRO A 199 19.83 -3.81 -26.83
N GLN A 200 19.65 -2.54 -27.19
CA GLN A 200 20.23 -1.40 -26.47
C GLN A 200 19.60 -1.27 -25.06
N TYR A 201 18.30 -1.49 -24.94
CA TYR A 201 17.60 -1.53 -23.65
C TYR A 201 18.28 -2.51 -22.69
N PHE A 202 18.49 -3.76 -23.11
CA PHE A 202 19.08 -4.77 -22.23
C PHE A 202 20.57 -4.52 -21.96
N GLU A 203 21.31 -3.92 -22.88
CA GLU A 203 22.70 -3.52 -22.64
C GLU A 203 22.80 -2.50 -21.49
N VAL A 204 21.98 -1.45 -21.54
CA VAL A 204 21.90 -0.44 -20.47
C VAL A 204 21.45 -1.08 -19.15
N MET A 205 20.45 -1.94 -19.20
CA MET A 205 19.94 -2.64 -18.01
C MET A 205 21.00 -3.52 -17.36
N TYR A 206 21.78 -4.27 -18.14
CA TYR A 206 22.86 -5.09 -17.59
C TYR A 206 23.95 -4.24 -16.92
N GLY A 207 24.30 -3.09 -17.51
CA GLY A 207 25.22 -2.12 -16.91
C GLY A 207 24.69 -1.61 -15.55
N LEU A 208 23.46 -1.12 -15.55
CA LEU A 208 22.79 -0.61 -14.36
C LEU A 208 22.72 -1.66 -13.24
N MET A 209 22.36 -2.90 -13.56
CA MET A 209 22.25 -3.98 -12.57
C MET A 209 23.63 -4.40 -12.01
N ARG A 210 24.70 -4.30 -12.81
CA ARG A 210 26.08 -4.57 -12.34
C ARG A 210 26.66 -3.49 -11.45
N ASP A 211 26.21 -2.26 -11.60
CA ASP A 211 26.77 -1.14 -10.83
C ASP A 211 26.43 -1.27 -9.34
N ARG A 212 27.45 -1.37 -8.49
CA ARG A 212 27.33 -1.46 -7.03
C ARG A 212 26.93 -0.14 -6.37
N ASN A 213 27.16 0.98 -7.03
CA ASN A 213 26.81 2.31 -6.53
C ASN A 213 25.32 2.57 -6.63
N VAL A 214 24.63 1.92 -7.56
CA VAL A 214 23.17 2.00 -7.69
C VAL A 214 22.53 1.17 -6.59
N ARG A 215 21.73 1.84 -5.75
CA ARG A 215 21.06 1.21 -4.61
C ARG A 215 20.13 0.07 -5.04
N ALA A 216 20.13 -1.00 -4.27
CA ALA A 216 19.27 -2.16 -4.50
C ALA A 216 17.79 -1.78 -4.60
N SER A 217 17.31 -0.82 -3.77
CA SER A 217 15.93 -0.33 -3.84
C SER A 217 15.59 0.28 -5.21
N ALA A 218 16.46 1.12 -5.78
CA ALA A 218 16.22 1.72 -7.10
C ALA A 218 16.15 0.65 -8.20
N LYS A 219 17.00 -0.36 -8.13
CA LYS A 219 16.97 -1.52 -9.06
C LYS A 219 15.67 -2.31 -8.90
N SER A 220 15.27 -2.57 -7.66
CA SER A 220 14.04 -3.30 -7.36
C SER A 220 12.81 -2.54 -7.84
N ASP A 221 12.72 -1.24 -7.54
CA ASP A 221 11.58 -0.40 -7.92
C ASP A 221 11.40 -0.37 -9.44
N TYR A 222 12.50 -0.19 -10.18
CA TYR A 222 12.45 -0.22 -11.62
C TYR A 222 12.04 -1.59 -12.18
N LEU A 223 12.64 -2.67 -11.71
CA LEU A 223 12.31 -4.03 -12.14
C LEU A 223 10.85 -4.39 -11.84
N GLN A 224 10.33 -3.98 -10.68
CA GLN A 224 8.93 -4.16 -10.34
C GLN A 224 8.00 -3.39 -11.28
N ALA A 225 8.34 -2.13 -11.59
CA ALA A 225 7.56 -1.32 -12.51
C ALA A 225 7.51 -1.97 -13.90
N VAL A 226 8.64 -2.43 -14.42
CA VAL A 226 8.71 -3.12 -15.72
C VAL A 226 7.91 -4.43 -15.71
N VAL A 227 8.04 -5.26 -14.67
CA VAL A 227 7.32 -6.55 -14.58
C VAL A 227 5.80 -6.35 -14.47
N ARG A 228 5.35 -5.30 -13.75
CA ARG A 228 3.91 -5.01 -13.58
C ARG A 228 3.27 -4.32 -14.78
N GLN A 229 4.01 -3.46 -15.47
CA GLN A 229 3.49 -2.61 -16.53
C GLN A 229 3.76 -3.16 -17.93
N ALA A 230 4.76 -4.03 -18.07
CA ALA A 230 5.11 -4.59 -19.36
C ALA A 230 4.01 -5.54 -19.89
N ASP A 231 3.74 -5.46 -21.18
CA ASP A 231 2.90 -6.46 -21.85
C ASP A 231 3.44 -7.87 -21.53
N PRO A 232 2.59 -8.79 -21.07
CA PRO A 232 3.00 -10.19 -20.84
C PRO A 232 3.67 -10.86 -22.04
N ARG A 233 3.37 -10.40 -23.25
CA ARG A 233 4.05 -10.85 -24.48
C ARG A 233 5.51 -10.39 -24.54
N PHE A 234 5.78 -9.13 -24.15
CA PHE A 234 7.13 -8.58 -24.08
C PHE A 234 7.98 -9.37 -23.07
N VAL A 235 7.47 -9.58 -21.86
CA VAL A 235 8.18 -10.36 -20.82
C VAL A 235 8.45 -11.79 -21.27
N ARG A 236 7.52 -12.43 -22.00
CA ARG A 236 7.72 -13.78 -22.55
C ARG A 236 8.72 -13.80 -23.68
N SER A 237 8.69 -12.83 -24.59
CA SER A 237 9.60 -12.76 -25.74
C SER A 237 11.05 -12.54 -25.33
N PHE A 238 11.30 -11.83 -24.22
CA PHE A 238 12.63 -11.49 -23.72
C PHE A 238 12.96 -12.17 -22.39
N GLY A 239 12.34 -13.33 -22.12
CA GLY A 239 12.54 -14.10 -20.89
C GLY A 239 14.01 -14.34 -20.52
N PRO A 240 14.87 -14.84 -21.46
CA PRO A 240 16.29 -15.04 -21.16
C PRO A 240 17.03 -13.74 -20.76
N GLN A 241 16.69 -12.62 -21.38
CA GLN A 241 17.29 -11.32 -21.07
C GLN A 241 16.84 -10.81 -19.70
N PHE A 242 15.55 -10.96 -19.36
CA PHE A 242 15.05 -10.65 -18.04
C PHE A 242 15.65 -11.54 -16.96
N ASP A 243 15.83 -12.84 -17.25
CA ASP A 243 16.52 -13.75 -16.34
C ASP A 243 17.94 -13.28 -16.05
N SER A 244 18.66 -12.87 -17.09
CA SER A 244 20.01 -12.32 -16.94
C SER A 244 20.00 -11.05 -16.11
N THR A 245 19.04 -10.14 -16.35
CA THR A 245 18.88 -8.90 -15.58
C THR A 245 18.66 -9.19 -14.09
N MET A 246 17.74 -10.12 -13.77
CA MET A 246 17.44 -10.52 -12.38
C MET A 246 18.66 -11.18 -11.72
N ASN A 247 19.34 -12.09 -12.43
CA ASN A 247 20.51 -12.79 -11.88
C ASN A 247 21.65 -11.80 -11.59
N ILE A 248 21.96 -10.87 -12.51
CA ILE A 248 22.99 -9.84 -12.30
C ILE A 248 22.66 -8.98 -11.07
N ALA A 249 21.39 -8.54 -10.93
CA ALA A 249 20.97 -7.75 -9.77
C ALA A 249 21.15 -8.51 -8.46
N LEU A 250 20.78 -9.80 -8.43
CA LEU A 250 20.93 -10.68 -7.27
C LEU A 250 22.39 -11.05 -6.96
N GLU A 251 23.25 -11.19 -7.97
CA GLU A 251 24.69 -11.39 -7.76
C GLU A 251 25.34 -10.19 -7.05
N VAL A 252 24.90 -8.98 -7.40
CA VAL A 252 25.43 -7.74 -6.81
C VAL A 252 24.87 -7.50 -5.40
N HIS A 253 23.59 -7.84 -5.18
CA HIS A 253 22.88 -7.63 -3.92
C HIS A 253 22.16 -8.92 -3.45
N PRO A 254 22.89 -9.98 -3.08
CA PRO A 254 22.34 -11.33 -2.87
C PRO A 254 21.41 -11.45 -1.66
N SER A 255 21.48 -10.52 -0.72
CA SER A 255 20.66 -10.52 0.51
C SER A 255 19.61 -9.41 0.53
N ASP A 256 19.47 -8.62 -0.55
CA ASP A 256 18.46 -7.55 -0.58
C ASP A 256 17.05 -8.15 -0.73
N THR A 257 16.22 -7.91 0.29
CA THR A 257 14.88 -8.51 0.36
C THR A 257 13.93 -8.00 -0.72
N ALA A 258 14.07 -6.75 -1.14
CA ALA A 258 13.20 -6.17 -2.17
C ALA A 258 13.52 -6.76 -3.55
N LEU A 259 14.80 -6.92 -3.89
CA LEU A 259 15.22 -7.59 -5.12
C LEU A 259 14.85 -9.06 -5.14
N LEU A 260 15.03 -9.77 -4.03
CA LEU A 260 14.62 -11.17 -3.90
C LEU A 260 13.11 -11.34 -4.08
N GLN A 261 12.30 -10.45 -3.48
CA GLN A 261 10.84 -10.46 -3.69
C GLN A 261 10.48 -10.18 -5.15
N THR A 262 11.13 -9.21 -5.77
CA THR A 262 10.90 -8.87 -7.18
C THR A 262 11.21 -10.05 -8.09
N ALA A 263 12.35 -10.71 -7.89
CA ALA A 263 12.73 -11.89 -8.65
C ALA A 263 11.78 -13.06 -8.40
N GLY A 264 11.35 -13.28 -7.15
CA GLY A 264 10.38 -14.30 -6.79
C GLY A 264 9.05 -14.10 -7.50
N LEU A 265 8.51 -12.88 -7.48
CA LEU A 265 7.28 -12.51 -8.20
C LEU A 265 7.43 -12.69 -9.71
N TYR A 266 8.56 -12.26 -10.28
CA TYR A 266 8.84 -12.43 -11.71
C TYR A 266 8.87 -13.91 -12.13
N TYR A 267 9.60 -14.76 -11.40
CA TYR A 267 9.67 -16.18 -11.72
C TYR A 267 8.32 -16.87 -11.53
N PHE A 268 7.56 -16.48 -10.52
CA PHE A 268 6.21 -17.01 -10.32
C PHE A 268 5.27 -16.62 -11.47
N ALA A 269 5.20 -15.32 -11.81
CA ALA A 269 4.35 -14.80 -12.89
C ALA A 269 4.68 -15.39 -14.27
N THR A 270 5.92 -15.83 -14.47
CA THR A 270 6.37 -16.46 -15.71
C THR A 270 6.32 -18.01 -15.69
N GLY A 271 5.66 -18.61 -14.69
CA GLY A 271 5.43 -20.04 -14.57
C GLY A 271 6.64 -20.85 -14.08
N ARG A 272 7.70 -20.18 -13.62
CA ARG A 272 8.91 -20.83 -13.08
C ARG A 272 8.80 -20.98 -11.55
N THR A 273 7.74 -21.67 -11.14
CA THR A 273 7.34 -21.81 -9.74
C THR A 273 8.46 -22.34 -8.83
N GLN A 274 9.25 -23.33 -9.29
CA GLN A 274 10.36 -23.89 -8.50
C GLN A 274 11.46 -22.86 -8.17
N LYS A 275 11.77 -21.95 -9.14
CA LYS A 275 12.73 -20.86 -8.87
C LYS A 275 12.17 -19.87 -7.87
N ALA A 276 10.91 -19.48 -8.03
CA ALA A 276 10.22 -18.59 -7.09
C ALA A 276 10.22 -19.20 -5.68
N GLU A 277 9.85 -20.46 -5.56
CA GLU A 277 9.86 -21.22 -4.30
C GLU A 277 11.24 -21.19 -3.64
N SER A 278 12.29 -21.51 -4.39
CA SER A 278 13.67 -21.49 -3.88
C SER A 278 14.06 -20.14 -3.31
N ILE A 279 13.70 -19.05 -3.99
CA ILE A 279 13.99 -17.68 -3.54
C ILE A 279 13.25 -17.38 -2.22
N TYR A 280 11.94 -17.58 -2.16
CA TYR A 280 11.15 -17.27 -0.96
C TYR A 280 11.55 -18.15 0.22
N LYS A 281 11.82 -19.44 -0.02
CA LYS A 281 12.32 -20.37 0.99
C LYS A 281 13.67 -19.90 1.56
N ASN A 282 14.61 -19.51 0.70
CA ASN A 282 15.91 -19.00 1.13
C ASN A 282 15.77 -17.70 1.91
N MET A 283 14.90 -16.78 1.48
CA MET A 283 14.60 -15.54 2.22
C MET A 283 14.13 -15.84 3.65
N MET A 284 13.20 -16.78 3.81
CA MET A 284 12.72 -17.20 5.13
C MET A 284 13.83 -17.83 5.98
N LEU A 285 14.66 -18.70 5.38
CA LEU A 285 15.75 -19.38 6.09
C LEU A 285 16.87 -18.43 6.51
N GLN A 286 17.21 -17.45 5.68
CA GLN A 286 18.22 -16.45 6.00
C GLN A 286 17.73 -15.40 7.01
N ASN A 287 16.42 -15.21 7.13
CA ASN A 287 15.80 -14.25 8.03
C ASN A 287 14.84 -14.93 9.03
N PRO A 288 15.32 -15.84 9.90
CA PRO A 288 14.46 -16.69 10.73
C PRO A 288 13.65 -15.93 11.80
N LYS A 289 13.96 -14.65 12.03
CA LYS A 289 13.25 -13.74 12.93
C LYS A 289 12.27 -12.81 12.18
N SER A 290 12.21 -12.89 10.86
CA SER A 290 11.33 -12.04 10.05
C SER A 290 9.99 -12.75 9.79
N ALA A 291 8.93 -12.29 10.44
CA ALA A 291 7.57 -12.74 10.17
C ALA A 291 7.17 -12.45 8.70
N SER A 292 7.60 -11.31 8.15
CA SER A 292 7.32 -10.93 6.76
C SER A 292 7.96 -11.90 5.75
N ALA A 293 9.20 -12.34 5.98
CA ALA A 293 9.85 -13.31 5.08
C ALA A 293 9.14 -14.67 5.12
N ALA A 294 8.70 -15.11 6.31
CA ALA A 294 7.92 -16.33 6.46
C ALA A 294 6.55 -16.22 5.77
N ALA A 295 5.85 -15.11 5.97
CA ALA A 295 4.57 -14.85 5.31
C ALA A 295 4.70 -14.84 3.78
N GLY A 296 5.74 -14.24 3.24
CA GLY A 296 6.00 -14.21 1.80
C GLY A 296 6.14 -15.62 1.20
N TYR A 297 6.87 -16.52 1.89
CA TYR A 297 7.01 -17.91 1.44
C TYR A 297 5.68 -18.68 1.50
N ILE A 298 4.95 -18.54 2.60
CA ILE A 298 3.64 -19.19 2.74
C ILE A 298 2.64 -18.71 1.69
N GLN A 299 2.56 -17.40 1.47
CA GLN A 299 1.67 -16.83 0.45
C GLN A 299 2.01 -17.33 -0.95
N MET A 300 3.30 -17.46 -1.27
CA MET A 300 3.73 -18.06 -2.54
C MET A 300 3.24 -19.50 -2.67
N LEU A 301 3.37 -20.35 -1.62
CA LEU A 301 2.89 -21.71 -1.62
C LEU A 301 1.37 -21.79 -1.78
N LEU A 302 0.61 -20.93 -1.08
CA LEU A 302 -0.85 -20.85 -1.21
C LEU A 302 -1.25 -20.45 -2.64
N THR A 303 -0.56 -19.48 -3.24
CA THR A 303 -0.82 -19.04 -4.61
C THR A 303 -0.45 -20.12 -5.64
N ALA A 304 0.61 -20.88 -5.37
CA ALA A 304 1.01 -22.04 -6.18
C ALA A 304 0.10 -23.26 -5.96
N GLN A 305 -0.85 -23.18 -5.02
CA GLN A 305 -1.73 -24.29 -4.61
C GLN A 305 -1.00 -25.49 -4.05
N ASP A 306 0.22 -25.31 -3.54
CA ASP A 306 0.90 -26.36 -2.77
C ASP A 306 0.38 -26.37 -1.32
N TRP A 307 -0.86 -26.83 -1.19
CA TRP A 307 -1.60 -26.82 0.07
C TRP A 307 -0.88 -27.58 1.19
N LYS A 308 -0.25 -28.70 0.85
CA LYS A 308 0.43 -29.54 1.84
C LYS A 308 1.64 -28.82 2.45
N GLN A 309 2.50 -28.27 1.60
CA GLN A 309 3.68 -27.56 2.06
C GLN A 309 3.31 -26.25 2.75
N ALA A 310 2.26 -25.56 2.26
CA ALA A 310 1.73 -24.37 2.91
C ALA A 310 1.29 -24.64 4.35
N VAL A 311 0.60 -25.76 4.61
CA VAL A 311 0.21 -26.18 5.97
C VAL A 311 1.44 -26.47 6.82
N GLU A 312 2.38 -27.29 6.35
CA GLU A 312 3.59 -27.67 7.09
C GLU A 312 4.42 -26.46 7.51
N VAL A 313 4.63 -25.52 6.56
CA VAL A 313 5.40 -24.30 6.83
C VAL A 313 4.63 -23.36 7.76
N SER A 314 3.32 -23.16 7.53
CA SER A 314 2.50 -22.29 8.38
C SER A 314 2.44 -22.78 9.83
N ASP A 315 2.28 -24.08 10.04
CA ASP A 315 2.26 -24.69 11.38
C ASP A 315 3.62 -24.50 12.08
N SER A 316 4.73 -24.70 11.36
CA SER A 316 6.08 -24.49 11.91
C SER A 316 6.32 -23.02 12.25
N VAL A 317 5.85 -22.09 11.40
CA VAL A 317 6.02 -20.65 11.59
C VAL A 317 5.12 -20.13 12.71
N SER A 318 3.87 -20.59 12.80
CA SER A 318 2.96 -20.21 13.89
C SER A 318 3.49 -20.57 15.27
N ALA A 319 4.22 -21.69 15.37
CA ALA A 319 4.90 -22.08 16.62
C ALA A 319 6.05 -21.11 17.01
N LYS A 320 6.70 -20.49 16.03
CA LYS A 320 7.79 -19.49 16.25
C LYS A 320 7.25 -18.09 16.53
N PHE A 321 6.09 -17.76 15.96
CA PHE A 321 5.45 -16.44 16.07
C PHE A 321 4.03 -16.58 16.66
N PRO A 322 3.88 -17.06 17.89
CA PRO A 322 2.57 -17.37 18.47
C PRO A 322 1.66 -16.15 18.66
N ALA A 323 2.24 -14.95 18.68
CA ALA A 323 1.48 -13.69 18.78
C ALA A 323 0.87 -13.22 17.45
N ILE A 324 1.13 -13.93 16.33
CA ILE A 324 0.63 -13.55 15.00
C ILE A 324 -0.37 -14.62 14.53
N PRO A 325 -1.69 -14.38 14.68
CA PRO A 325 -2.73 -15.34 14.30
C PRO A 325 -2.75 -15.66 12.80
N ASP A 326 -2.31 -14.73 11.96
CA ASP A 326 -2.31 -14.86 10.49
C ASP A 326 -1.66 -16.16 10.01
N PHE A 327 -0.62 -16.64 10.68
CA PHE A 327 0.03 -17.90 10.32
C PHE A 327 -0.85 -19.12 10.53
N ILE A 328 -1.74 -19.06 11.52
CA ILE A 328 -2.75 -20.11 11.73
C ILE A 328 -3.82 -20.01 10.65
N GLU A 329 -4.20 -18.81 10.25
CA GLU A 329 -5.17 -18.60 9.16
C GLU A 329 -4.61 -19.09 7.81
N TYR A 330 -3.35 -18.86 7.51
CA TYR A 330 -2.70 -19.44 6.33
C TYR A 330 -2.73 -20.98 6.34
N SER A 331 -2.45 -21.60 7.50
CA SER A 331 -2.60 -23.04 7.66
C SER A 331 -4.03 -23.50 7.40
N ASN A 332 -5.03 -22.75 7.88
CA ASN A 332 -6.45 -23.07 7.67
C ASN A 332 -6.85 -23.02 6.20
N ILE A 333 -6.30 -22.07 5.41
CA ILE A 333 -6.54 -22.01 3.96
C ILE A 333 -6.05 -23.29 3.28
N GLY A 334 -4.82 -23.74 3.59
CA GLY A 334 -4.27 -24.98 3.06
C GLY A 334 -5.07 -26.22 3.49
N ARG A 335 -5.41 -26.32 4.77
CA ARG A 335 -6.20 -27.42 5.34
C ARG A 335 -7.61 -27.48 4.74
N TYR A 336 -8.24 -26.36 4.47
CA TYR A 336 -9.56 -26.34 3.83
C TYR A 336 -9.52 -27.00 2.44
N ASN A 337 -8.53 -26.67 1.63
CA ASN A 337 -8.34 -27.26 0.30
C ASN A 337 -7.97 -28.76 0.38
N LEU A 338 -7.32 -29.18 1.46
CA LEU A 338 -7.03 -30.58 1.75
C LEU A 338 -8.21 -31.32 2.43
N LYS A 339 -9.31 -30.64 2.71
CA LYS A 339 -10.49 -31.12 3.45
C LYS A 339 -10.15 -31.63 4.88
N ASP A 340 -9.08 -31.09 5.48
CA ASP A 340 -8.69 -31.36 6.87
C ASP A 340 -9.45 -30.45 7.84
N TYR A 341 -10.76 -30.67 7.93
CA TYR A 341 -11.65 -29.84 8.76
C TYR A 341 -11.35 -29.96 10.25
N ASN A 342 -10.90 -31.15 10.72
CA ASN A 342 -10.49 -31.35 12.11
C ASN A 342 -9.25 -30.52 12.46
N GLY A 343 -8.29 -30.43 11.55
CA GLY A 343 -7.11 -29.60 11.72
C GLY A 343 -7.46 -28.11 11.83
N ILE A 344 -8.43 -27.64 11.04
CA ILE A 344 -8.94 -26.25 11.12
C ILE A 344 -9.60 -25.99 12.48
N ILE A 345 -10.44 -26.91 12.95
CA ILE A 345 -11.08 -26.78 14.29
C ILE A 345 -10.01 -26.66 15.39
N SER A 346 -9.00 -27.55 15.37
CA SER A 346 -7.88 -27.50 16.31
C SER A 346 -7.11 -26.17 16.25
N ASN A 347 -6.91 -25.62 15.06
CA ASN A 347 -6.28 -24.33 14.86
C ASN A 347 -7.13 -23.18 15.41
N CYS A 348 -8.44 -23.18 15.19
CA CYS A 348 -9.36 -22.19 15.79
C CYS A 348 -9.33 -22.25 17.31
N GLU A 349 -9.27 -23.45 17.91
CA GLU A 349 -9.12 -23.59 19.37
C GLU A 349 -7.79 -23.01 19.88
N LYS A 350 -6.69 -23.14 19.09
CA LYS A 350 -5.40 -22.49 19.42
C LYS A 350 -5.53 -20.97 19.34
N MET A 351 -6.18 -20.43 18.30
CA MET A 351 -6.38 -18.99 18.14
C MET A 351 -7.11 -18.39 19.36
N LEU A 352 -8.16 -19.03 19.83
CA LEU A 352 -8.90 -18.64 21.03
C LEU A 352 -8.04 -18.64 22.31
N LYS A 353 -7.03 -19.52 22.38
CA LYS A 353 -6.09 -19.59 23.52
C LYS A 353 -4.99 -18.55 23.45
N VAL A 354 -4.51 -18.24 22.24
CA VAL A 354 -3.40 -17.29 22.02
C VAL A 354 -3.85 -15.85 22.17
N ALA A 355 -5.07 -15.53 21.76
CA ALA A 355 -5.63 -14.18 21.81
C ALA A 355 -6.94 -14.13 22.64
N PRO A 356 -6.88 -14.46 23.94
CA PRO A 356 -8.07 -14.46 24.80
C PRO A 356 -8.57 -13.02 24.97
N GLY A 357 -9.81 -12.77 24.57
CA GLY A 357 -10.44 -11.45 24.65
C GLY A 357 -10.33 -10.60 23.37
N ASP A 358 -9.65 -11.05 22.33
CA ASP A 358 -9.72 -10.42 21.02
C ASP A 358 -11.03 -10.83 20.34
N SER A 359 -11.94 -9.87 20.21
CA SER A 359 -13.26 -10.10 19.63
C SER A 359 -13.21 -10.47 18.15
N ALA A 360 -12.26 -9.95 17.39
CA ALA A 360 -12.12 -10.27 15.97
C ALA A 360 -11.64 -11.70 15.78
N VAL A 361 -10.61 -12.12 16.52
CA VAL A 361 -10.10 -13.49 16.55
C VAL A 361 -11.19 -14.47 17.03
N ALA A 362 -11.90 -14.13 18.09
CA ALA A 362 -12.97 -14.97 18.62
C ALA A 362 -14.11 -15.15 17.62
N LEU A 363 -14.53 -14.08 16.94
CA LEU A 363 -15.56 -14.12 15.92
C LEU A 363 -15.17 -14.98 14.73
N SER A 364 -13.95 -14.78 14.20
CA SER A 364 -13.39 -15.58 13.10
C SER A 364 -13.30 -17.07 13.48
N ALA A 365 -12.71 -17.38 14.65
CA ALA A 365 -12.53 -18.77 15.10
C ALA A 365 -13.87 -19.49 15.29
N TRP A 366 -14.84 -18.89 16.00
CA TRP A 366 -16.14 -19.51 16.23
C TRP A 366 -16.96 -19.66 14.95
N SER A 367 -16.90 -18.69 14.03
CA SER A 367 -17.55 -18.78 12.73
C SER A 367 -16.97 -19.94 11.91
N THR A 368 -15.66 -20.00 11.79
CA THR A 368 -14.95 -21.07 11.07
C THR A 368 -15.21 -22.44 11.67
N MET A 369 -15.18 -22.56 13.01
CA MET A 369 -15.52 -23.85 13.68
C MET A 369 -16.96 -24.28 13.37
N GLY A 370 -17.89 -23.34 13.31
CA GLY A 370 -19.27 -23.62 12.91
C GLY A 370 -19.37 -24.23 11.52
N ASP A 371 -18.69 -23.61 10.56
CA ASP A 371 -18.67 -24.10 9.18
C ASP A 371 -17.98 -25.49 9.08
N MET A 372 -16.86 -25.70 9.77
CA MET A 372 -16.13 -26.96 9.74
C MET A 372 -16.90 -28.10 10.41
N HIS A 373 -17.54 -27.85 11.55
CA HIS A 373 -18.42 -28.86 12.19
C HIS A 373 -19.63 -29.21 11.29
N HIS A 374 -20.14 -28.21 10.53
CA HIS A 374 -21.18 -28.50 9.55
C HIS A 374 -20.67 -29.41 8.42
N GLN A 375 -19.47 -29.15 7.86
CA GLN A 375 -18.83 -30.00 6.83
C GLN A 375 -18.62 -31.44 7.31
N LEU A 376 -18.36 -31.61 8.61
CA LEU A 376 -18.23 -32.92 9.25
C LEU A 376 -19.57 -33.61 9.58
N GLY A 377 -20.71 -32.94 9.33
CA GLY A 377 -22.04 -33.43 9.73
C GLY A 377 -22.33 -33.33 11.22
N GLU A 378 -21.50 -32.63 12.00
CA GLU A 378 -21.61 -32.46 13.46
C GLU A 378 -22.49 -31.28 13.84
N GLN A 379 -23.76 -31.34 13.48
CA GLN A 379 -24.69 -30.21 13.52
C GLN A 379 -24.83 -29.50 14.86
N GLU A 380 -24.91 -30.26 15.97
CA GLU A 380 -25.05 -29.69 17.31
C GLU A 380 -23.81 -28.87 17.71
N LYS A 381 -22.61 -29.34 17.30
CA LYS A 381 -21.37 -28.59 17.53
C LYS A 381 -21.29 -27.35 16.64
N ALA A 382 -21.75 -27.46 15.38
CA ALA A 382 -21.83 -26.31 14.48
C ALA A 382 -22.71 -25.21 15.06
N TYR A 383 -23.91 -25.54 15.53
CA TYR A 383 -24.83 -24.58 16.13
C TYR A 383 -24.27 -23.93 17.39
N LYS A 384 -23.60 -24.71 18.25
CA LYS A 384 -22.93 -24.19 19.45
C LYS A 384 -21.83 -23.21 19.11
N ALA A 385 -21.07 -23.48 18.06
CA ALA A 385 -20.02 -22.58 17.57
C ALA A 385 -20.63 -21.27 17.04
N TYR A 386 -21.68 -21.35 16.20
CA TYR A 386 -22.39 -20.15 15.72
C TYR A 386 -23.04 -19.35 16.86
N ASP A 387 -23.64 -20.01 17.84
CA ASP A 387 -24.18 -19.32 19.02
C ASP A 387 -23.07 -18.58 19.79
N ASN A 388 -21.83 -19.11 19.86
CA ASN A 388 -20.70 -18.41 20.46
C ASN A 388 -20.22 -17.23 19.60
N ALA A 389 -20.18 -17.38 18.27
CA ALA A 389 -19.88 -16.26 17.37
C ALA A 389 -20.89 -15.12 17.52
N LEU A 390 -22.19 -15.44 17.61
CA LEU A 390 -23.28 -14.47 17.79
C LEU A 390 -23.33 -13.85 19.20
N LYS A 391 -22.68 -14.44 20.22
CA LYS A 391 -22.45 -13.77 21.51
C LYS A 391 -21.40 -12.66 21.37
N VAL A 392 -20.41 -12.84 20.51
CA VAL A 392 -19.38 -11.82 20.22
C VAL A 392 -19.97 -10.69 19.37
N ASN A 393 -20.65 -11.05 18.29
CA ASN A 393 -21.34 -10.09 17.42
C ASN A 393 -22.73 -10.64 17.01
N PRO A 394 -23.82 -10.15 17.64
CA PRO A 394 -25.18 -10.63 17.39
C PRO A 394 -25.72 -10.36 15.98
N ASP A 395 -25.10 -9.44 15.24
CA ASP A 395 -25.53 -9.02 13.92
C ASP A 395 -24.52 -9.42 12.82
N TYR A 396 -23.62 -10.38 13.11
CA TYR A 396 -22.63 -10.83 12.15
C TYR A 396 -23.29 -11.62 11.02
N ALA A 397 -23.50 -10.93 9.89
CA ALA A 397 -24.30 -11.42 8.77
C ALA A 397 -23.85 -12.77 8.20
N PRO A 398 -22.53 -13.07 8.00
CA PRO A 398 -22.11 -14.38 7.50
C PRO A 398 -22.59 -15.55 8.38
N VAL A 399 -22.45 -15.44 9.70
CA VAL A 399 -22.90 -16.49 10.64
C VAL A 399 -24.44 -16.57 10.67
N LEU A 400 -25.12 -15.42 10.71
CA LEU A 400 -26.59 -15.39 10.65
C LEU A 400 -27.10 -16.10 9.40
N ASN A 401 -26.50 -15.85 8.25
CA ASN A 401 -26.87 -16.49 6.98
C ASN A 401 -26.64 -18.00 7.01
N ASN A 402 -25.40 -18.44 7.33
CA ASN A 402 -25.06 -19.85 7.31
C ASN A 402 -25.90 -20.65 8.30
N TYR A 403 -26.06 -20.12 9.51
CA TYR A 403 -26.92 -20.73 10.54
C TYR A 403 -28.38 -20.83 10.07
N ALA A 404 -28.93 -19.75 9.50
CA ALA A 404 -30.29 -19.75 8.99
C ALA A 404 -30.49 -20.76 7.85
N TYR A 405 -29.54 -20.81 6.91
CA TYR A 405 -29.56 -21.77 5.80
C TYR A 405 -29.58 -23.21 6.33
N PHE A 406 -28.65 -23.58 7.21
CA PHE A 406 -28.56 -24.96 7.74
C PHE A 406 -29.79 -25.35 8.59
N LEU A 407 -30.37 -24.42 9.35
CA LEU A 407 -31.65 -24.70 10.03
C LEU A 407 -32.78 -24.94 9.01
N SER A 408 -32.80 -24.17 7.92
CA SER A 408 -33.84 -24.27 6.91
C SER A 408 -33.81 -25.58 6.12
N VAL A 409 -32.63 -26.02 5.72
CA VAL A 409 -32.43 -27.30 5.00
C VAL A 409 -32.90 -28.51 5.82
N GLN A 410 -32.78 -28.44 7.16
CA GLN A 410 -33.31 -29.48 8.04
C GLN A 410 -34.80 -29.42 8.30
N GLY A 411 -35.49 -28.40 7.80
CA GLY A 411 -36.90 -28.16 8.09
C GLY A 411 -37.20 -27.82 9.55
N LYS A 412 -36.16 -27.54 10.35
CA LYS A 412 -36.28 -27.26 11.78
C LYS A 412 -36.16 -25.75 12.07
N LYS A 413 -36.95 -25.28 13.04
CA LYS A 413 -36.84 -23.90 13.54
C LYS A 413 -36.95 -22.82 12.46
N LEU A 414 -37.77 -23.01 11.40
CA LEU A 414 -37.92 -22.09 10.27
C LEU A 414 -38.25 -20.65 10.70
N LYS A 415 -38.92 -20.46 11.86
CA LYS A 415 -39.14 -19.09 12.40
C LYS A 415 -37.84 -18.43 12.86
N LYS A 416 -36.93 -19.19 13.52
CA LYS A 416 -35.60 -18.67 13.88
C LYS A 416 -34.78 -18.38 12.64
N ALA A 417 -34.74 -19.29 11.69
CA ALA A 417 -34.03 -19.11 10.42
C ALA A 417 -34.51 -17.85 9.66
N TYR A 418 -35.83 -17.64 9.61
CA TYR A 418 -36.39 -16.43 8.99
C TYR A 418 -35.92 -15.15 9.66
N GLN A 419 -35.95 -15.08 11.00
CA GLN A 419 -35.52 -13.86 11.71
C GLN A 419 -34.04 -13.58 11.51
N MET A 420 -33.21 -14.61 11.48
CA MET A 420 -31.75 -14.48 11.24
C MET A 420 -31.48 -13.99 9.82
N SER A 421 -32.06 -14.65 8.81
CA SER A 421 -31.85 -14.32 7.40
C SER A 421 -32.49 -12.97 7.02
N LYS A 422 -33.59 -12.56 7.71
CA LYS A 422 -34.14 -11.22 7.52
C LYS A 422 -33.12 -10.12 7.87
N LYS A 423 -32.38 -10.26 8.97
CA LYS A 423 -31.33 -9.33 9.35
C LYS A 423 -30.23 -9.23 8.29
N THR A 424 -29.87 -10.36 7.64
CA THR A 424 -28.81 -10.34 6.61
C THR A 424 -29.22 -9.58 5.35
N VAL A 425 -30.45 -9.74 4.88
CA VAL A 425 -30.94 -8.99 3.71
C VAL A 425 -31.25 -7.52 4.04
N GLU A 426 -31.54 -7.18 5.29
CA GLU A 426 -31.67 -5.79 5.73
C GLU A 426 -30.31 -5.10 5.81
N ALA A 427 -29.24 -5.82 6.22
CA ALA A 427 -27.90 -5.29 6.29
C ALA A 427 -27.23 -5.14 4.91
N GLU A 428 -27.40 -6.14 4.05
CA GLU A 428 -26.81 -6.18 2.71
C GLU A 428 -27.89 -6.56 1.66
N PRO A 429 -28.70 -5.60 1.23
CA PRO A 429 -29.88 -5.87 0.38
C PRO A 429 -29.53 -6.45 -1.00
N ASP A 430 -28.31 -6.24 -1.49
CA ASP A 430 -27.86 -6.66 -2.82
C ASP A 430 -26.94 -7.90 -2.78
N ASN A 431 -26.77 -8.52 -1.61
CA ASN A 431 -25.97 -9.73 -1.48
C ASN A 431 -26.75 -10.97 -1.97
N ALA A 432 -26.35 -11.51 -3.12
CA ALA A 432 -27.04 -12.62 -3.77
C ALA A 432 -27.18 -13.85 -2.85
N THR A 433 -26.17 -14.17 -2.03
CA THR A 433 -26.18 -15.32 -1.09
C THR A 433 -27.23 -15.13 0.00
N TYR A 434 -27.35 -13.90 0.54
CA TYR A 434 -28.34 -13.60 1.58
C TYR A 434 -29.75 -13.57 1.00
N LEU A 435 -29.92 -13.03 -0.21
CA LEU A 435 -31.19 -13.04 -0.94
C LEU A 435 -31.67 -14.46 -1.26
N ASP A 436 -30.76 -15.35 -1.69
CA ASP A 436 -31.05 -16.76 -1.94
C ASP A 436 -31.53 -17.46 -0.66
N THR A 437 -30.74 -17.35 0.42
CA THR A 437 -31.10 -17.97 1.70
C THR A 437 -32.45 -17.48 2.21
N PHE A 438 -32.73 -16.19 2.14
CA PHE A 438 -34.01 -15.62 2.59
C PHE A 438 -35.17 -16.07 1.71
N GLY A 439 -35.00 -16.04 0.40
CA GLY A 439 -35.97 -16.55 -0.55
C GLY A 439 -36.25 -18.04 -0.36
N TRP A 440 -35.21 -18.84 -0.12
CA TRP A 440 -35.35 -20.26 0.15
C TRP A 440 -36.14 -20.55 1.43
N ILE A 441 -35.88 -19.81 2.51
CA ILE A 441 -36.62 -19.93 3.77
C ILE A 441 -38.09 -19.55 3.57
N LEU A 442 -38.38 -18.51 2.83
CA LEU A 442 -39.77 -18.14 2.47
C LEU A 442 -40.48 -19.26 1.71
N TYR A 443 -39.78 -19.86 0.72
CA TYR A 443 -40.34 -20.99 -0.02
C TYR A 443 -40.65 -22.18 0.88
N LEU A 444 -39.73 -22.55 1.77
CA LEU A 444 -39.93 -23.64 2.74
C LEU A 444 -41.04 -23.36 3.76
N GLN A 445 -41.43 -22.09 3.96
CA GLN A 445 -42.60 -21.69 4.73
C GLN A 445 -43.89 -21.71 3.93
N GLY A 446 -43.87 -22.18 2.67
CA GLY A 446 -45.03 -22.19 1.76
C GLY A 446 -45.35 -20.87 1.08
N LYS A 447 -44.42 -19.89 1.16
CA LYS A 447 -44.59 -18.51 0.69
C LYS A 447 -43.84 -18.29 -0.66
N ALA A 448 -44.07 -19.17 -1.62
CA ALA A 448 -43.37 -19.13 -2.93
C ALA A 448 -43.51 -17.79 -3.65
N LEU A 449 -44.70 -17.15 -3.57
CA LEU A 449 -44.95 -15.86 -4.23
C LEU A 449 -44.09 -14.74 -3.57
N GLU A 450 -43.95 -14.75 -2.24
CA GLU A 450 -43.09 -13.80 -1.51
C GLU A 450 -41.60 -14.08 -1.77
N ALA A 451 -41.18 -15.32 -2.02
CA ALA A 451 -39.80 -15.71 -2.28
C ALA A 451 -39.29 -15.23 -3.65
N LYS A 452 -40.13 -15.23 -4.68
CA LYS A 452 -39.75 -14.94 -6.06
C LYS A 452 -39.01 -13.62 -6.27
N PRO A 453 -39.43 -12.49 -5.70
CA PRO A 453 -38.69 -11.22 -5.83
C PRO A 453 -37.23 -11.29 -5.36
N PHE A 454 -36.95 -12.00 -4.26
CA PHE A 454 -35.61 -12.15 -3.74
C PHE A 454 -34.69 -12.94 -4.66
N PHE A 455 -35.19 -14.03 -5.24
CA PHE A 455 -34.44 -14.77 -6.27
C PHE A 455 -34.19 -13.94 -7.52
N LYS A 456 -35.25 -13.22 -7.99
CA LYS A 456 -35.10 -12.32 -9.14
C LYS A 456 -34.02 -11.26 -8.86
N HIS A 457 -33.97 -10.72 -7.65
CA HIS A 457 -32.96 -9.76 -7.23
C HIS A 457 -31.58 -10.41 -7.16
N ALA A 458 -31.44 -11.58 -6.54
CA ALA A 458 -30.18 -12.33 -6.51
C ALA A 458 -29.59 -12.56 -7.91
N MET A 459 -30.41 -12.86 -8.91
CA MET A 459 -29.97 -13.04 -10.31
C MET A 459 -29.37 -11.79 -10.94
N LEU A 460 -29.64 -10.59 -10.41
CA LEU A 460 -29.03 -9.33 -10.86
C LEU A 460 -27.66 -9.10 -10.26
N TYR A 461 -27.39 -9.69 -9.09
CA TYR A 461 -26.17 -9.45 -8.28
C TYR A 461 -25.25 -10.69 -8.18
N GLY A 462 -25.19 -11.49 -9.22
CA GLY A 462 -24.26 -12.62 -9.34
C GLY A 462 -24.86 -13.98 -9.07
N GLY A 463 -26.13 -14.10 -8.70
CA GLY A 463 -26.79 -15.39 -8.45
C GLY A 463 -26.82 -16.33 -9.66
N LYS A 464 -26.64 -15.80 -10.89
CA LYS A 464 -26.52 -16.61 -12.12
C LYS A 464 -25.22 -17.42 -12.20
N GLU A 465 -24.25 -17.11 -11.37
CA GLU A 465 -22.96 -17.83 -11.34
C GLU A 465 -23.02 -19.04 -10.40
N SER A 466 -24.06 -19.19 -9.60
CA SER A 466 -24.25 -20.32 -8.66
C SER A 466 -25.29 -21.30 -9.16
N ALA A 467 -24.87 -22.57 -9.34
CA ALA A 467 -25.78 -23.66 -9.74
C ALA A 467 -26.89 -23.87 -8.70
N THR A 468 -26.56 -23.78 -7.40
CA THR A 468 -27.51 -23.93 -6.29
C THR A 468 -28.57 -22.85 -6.31
N MET A 469 -28.18 -21.56 -6.47
CA MET A 469 -29.16 -20.45 -6.51
C MET A 469 -30.09 -20.55 -7.74
N LEU A 470 -29.55 -20.96 -8.89
CA LEU A 470 -30.35 -21.21 -10.10
C LEU A 470 -31.36 -22.33 -9.87
N GLU A 471 -30.98 -23.44 -9.20
CA GLU A 471 -31.87 -24.55 -8.88
C GLU A 471 -32.94 -24.18 -7.84
N HIS A 472 -32.57 -23.40 -6.79
CA HIS A 472 -33.53 -22.87 -5.84
C HIS A 472 -34.58 -21.99 -6.53
N TYR A 473 -34.14 -21.07 -7.42
CA TYR A 473 -35.07 -20.23 -8.16
C TYR A 473 -35.98 -21.04 -9.10
N ALA A 474 -35.41 -22.01 -9.81
CA ALA A 474 -36.22 -22.91 -10.67
C ALA A 474 -37.27 -23.65 -9.84
N THR A 475 -36.93 -24.12 -8.64
CA THR A 475 -37.84 -24.80 -7.73
C THR A 475 -39.04 -23.89 -7.30
N VAL A 476 -38.74 -22.64 -6.99
CA VAL A 476 -39.76 -21.65 -6.63
C VAL A 476 -40.68 -21.33 -7.82
N LEU A 477 -40.10 -21.20 -9.03
CA LEU A 477 -40.87 -20.96 -10.24
C LEU A 477 -41.80 -22.15 -10.60
N ASP A 478 -41.34 -23.40 -10.42
CA ASP A 478 -42.17 -24.59 -10.60
C ASP A 478 -43.33 -24.60 -9.61
N ALA A 479 -43.12 -24.24 -8.34
CA ALA A 479 -44.19 -24.15 -7.35
C ALA A 479 -45.22 -23.08 -7.66
N LEU A 480 -44.84 -22.04 -8.44
CA LEU A 480 -45.72 -20.99 -8.91
C LEU A 480 -46.39 -21.31 -10.27
N GLY A 481 -46.10 -22.48 -10.87
CA GLY A 481 -46.62 -22.88 -12.15
C GLY A 481 -45.92 -22.30 -13.38
N GLU A 482 -44.80 -21.58 -13.17
CA GLU A 482 -44.00 -20.95 -14.24
C GLU A 482 -42.98 -21.94 -14.84
N LYS A 483 -43.50 -23.07 -15.34
CA LYS A 483 -42.73 -24.25 -15.75
C LYS A 483 -41.71 -24.00 -16.84
N ASP A 484 -42.01 -23.14 -17.83
CA ASP A 484 -41.06 -22.86 -18.92
C ASP A 484 -39.85 -22.09 -18.42
N LEU A 485 -40.07 -21.09 -17.56
CA LEU A 485 -38.97 -20.32 -16.95
C LEU A 485 -38.18 -21.16 -15.98
N ALA A 486 -38.80 -21.99 -15.18
CA ALA A 486 -38.16 -22.97 -14.31
C ALA A 486 -37.19 -23.89 -15.08
N LYS A 487 -37.64 -24.40 -16.23
CA LYS A 487 -36.83 -25.23 -17.12
C LYS A 487 -35.56 -24.51 -17.62
N VAL A 488 -35.67 -23.24 -17.94
CA VAL A 488 -34.54 -22.41 -18.37
C VAL A 488 -33.48 -22.30 -17.24
N TYR A 489 -33.92 -21.91 -16.03
CA TYR A 489 -32.99 -21.79 -14.91
C TYR A 489 -32.38 -23.13 -14.49
N ARG A 490 -33.13 -24.20 -14.52
CA ARG A 490 -32.63 -25.57 -14.25
C ARG A 490 -31.60 -26.00 -15.28
N GLN A 491 -31.78 -25.64 -16.56
CA GLN A 491 -30.78 -25.93 -17.59
C GLN A 491 -29.47 -25.11 -17.32
N GLN A 492 -29.59 -23.84 -16.95
CA GLN A 492 -28.45 -23.01 -16.57
C GLN A 492 -27.72 -23.59 -15.35
N ALA A 493 -28.46 -24.04 -14.34
CA ALA A 493 -27.90 -24.71 -13.16
C ALA A 493 -27.02 -25.92 -13.54
N LYS A 494 -27.54 -26.78 -14.44
CA LYS A 494 -26.79 -27.94 -14.94
C LYS A 494 -25.50 -27.54 -15.67
N THR A 495 -25.56 -26.51 -16.49
CA THR A 495 -24.41 -25.99 -17.22
C THR A 495 -23.34 -25.47 -16.22
N LYS A 496 -23.77 -24.69 -15.23
CA LYS A 496 -22.85 -24.15 -14.21
C LYS A 496 -22.21 -25.25 -13.35
N ALA A 497 -22.98 -26.26 -12.96
CA ALA A 497 -22.45 -27.39 -12.23
C ALA A 497 -21.40 -28.19 -13.05
N ALA A 498 -21.63 -28.35 -14.37
CA ALA A 498 -20.69 -29.00 -15.28
C ALA A 498 -19.40 -28.18 -15.51
N GLU A 499 -19.44 -26.86 -15.40
CA GLU A 499 -18.27 -25.98 -15.47
C GLU A 499 -17.37 -26.07 -14.22
N GLY A 500 -17.77 -26.78 -13.17
CA GLY A 500 -17.00 -26.95 -11.94
C GLY A 500 -16.77 -25.67 -11.15
N LYS A 501 -17.65 -24.70 -11.31
CA LYS A 501 -17.56 -23.36 -10.71
C LYS A 501 -18.35 -23.22 -9.40
N GLU A 502 -18.68 -24.35 -8.76
CA GLU A 502 -19.30 -24.38 -7.42
C GLU A 502 -18.45 -25.08 -6.38
#